data_36bf0e17e65cd2f32b4270d4ee57d1da
#
_entry.id   36bf0e17e65cd2f32b4270d4ee57d1da
#
_cell.length_a   1.000
_cell.length_b   1.000
_cell.length_c   1.000
_cell.angle_alpha   90.00
_cell.angle_beta   90.00
_cell.angle_gamma   90.00
#
_symmetry.space_group_name_H-M   'P 1'
#
loop_
_entity.id
_entity.type
_entity.pdbx_description
1 polymer ?
#
loop_
_entity_poly.entity_id
_entity_poly.type
_entity_poly.pdbx_seq_one_letter_code
_entity_poly.pdbx_strand_id
1 'polypeptide(L)'
;MKRNIKLAVVLVLVAIFACSALAGCKLLFPSNKHVHSYSNDYEKDDTYHWKVCTKCQITINKEVHSYGNWITDLPATDTTDGHKYKECSKCGNTQEQTIPARGQQATGTVDLYAINDFHGAHEKLAQVSGYIAGRLDEGNSVAINSGDMFQGSIQSNSNYGKLFTECMNIAGFDAFTYGNHEFDWGLDNLRELAANSTTPFLGANIYNWNASTKTWGSFADDLAQQYVIKEMDNGLRVGIIGVIGQDQITSISSQLVQTIGFKDPVPIIKTLATELREEQRCDIVVVSAHVGPQELVGEEEKNQQPSSSAGLNNYVDAVFCAHTHYQQNYLVDGIPFIQGGSKGNYVSHVRLSVDSNGNVNCDAHENTYYSNLKDVNTATKNTVQAKINESNALINDEANQQIATLSGSLNQGTGVPRLVCHAIAEYAKTAGYSIDVAICNNARSSLSGTVTYSDLYEALPFDNVIYIAKVSGADIYNELVKYSGQSMWRVSTAKIENSSSKYYTIAVIDYLLYHQNSSRNYNYFASAFKSGFTPVALTKAGVDLYHYRLITRDFMKAQLGTINTSLYTGTNNHTDTSKLTQAVTF
;
A
#
# COMPACT_ATOMS: atom_id res chain seq x y z
N MET A 1 25.57 -42.78 31.91
CA MET A 1 26.99 -42.40 31.97
C MET A 1 27.57 -41.82 30.66
N LYS A 2 27.01 -42.09 29.47
CA LYS A 2 27.57 -41.57 28.17
C LYS A 2 27.17 -40.14 27.80
N ARG A 3 26.20 -39.50 28.49
CA ARG A 3 25.71 -38.15 28.14
C ARG A 3 26.47 -37.02 28.88
N ASN A 4 27.07 -37.31 30.01
CA ASN A 4 27.80 -36.32 30.81
C ASN A 4 29.27 -36.14 30.39
N ILE A 5 29.82 -37.10 29.63
CA ILE A 5 31.20 -37.03 29.12
C ILE A 5 31.28 -36.07 27.91
N LYS A 6 30.22 -36.00 27.06
CA LYS A 6 30.20 -35.07 25.92
C LYS A 6 30.08 -33.60 26.35
N LEU A 7 29.38 -33.32 27.44
CA LEU A 7 29.22 -31.95 27.94
C LEU A 7 30.51 -31.44 28.62
N ALA A 8 31.24 -32.33 29.31
CA ALA A 8 32.53 -32.00 29.93
C ALA A 8 33.63 -31.72 28.89
N VAL A 9 33.64 -32.44 27.76
CA VAL A 9 34.63 -32.25 26.69
C VAL A 9 34.33 -30.93 25.93
N VAL A 10 33.07 -30.56 25.74
CA VAL A 10 32.72 -29.28 25.09
C VAL A 10 33.06 -28.09 26.00
N LEU A 11 32.83 -28.19 27.30
CA LEU A 11 33.19 -27.13 28.25
C LEU A 11 34.71 -26.96 28.41
N VAL A 12 35.47 -28.04 28.34
CA VAL A 12 36.94 -27.96 28.36
C VAL A 12 37.51 -27.38 27.06
N LEU A 13 36.91 -27.68 25.89
CA LEU A 13 37.32 -27.10 24.62
C LEU A 13 36.97 -25.61 24.53
N VAL A 14 35.82 -25.17 25.06
CA VAL A 14 35.46 -23.76 25.14
C VAL A 14 36.34 -23.00 26.12
N ALA A 15 36.73 -23.61 27.26
CA ALA A 15 37.65 -22.99 28.22
C ALA A 15 39.07 -22.89 27.67
N ILE A 16 39.54 -23.86 26.89
CA ILE A 16 40.85 -23.82 26.23
C ILE A 16 40.86 -22.76 25.12
N PHE A 17 39.77 -22.60 24.39
CA PHE A 17 39.67 -21.55 23.37
C PHE A 17 39.55 -20.14 23.97
N ALA A 18 38.86 -19.99 25.10
CA ALA A 18 38.78 -18.71 25.82
C ALA A 18 40.10 -18.33 26.51
N CYS A 19 40.85 -19.29 27.04
CA CYS A 19 42.17 -19.04 27.63
C CYS A 19 43.25 -18.77 26.56
N SER A 20 43.18 -19.37 25.40
CA SER A 20 44.11 -19.08 24.30
C SER A 20 43.85 -17.72 23.66
N ALA A 21 42.59 -17.25 23.63
CA ALA A 21 42.24 -15.90 23.15
C ALA A 21 42.72 -14.79 24.12
N LEU A 22 42.78 -15.05 25.42
CA LEU A 22 43.23 -14.06 26.41
C LEU A 22 44.76 -14.07 26.62
N ALA A 23 45.43 -15.19 26.33
CA ALA A 23 46.91 -15.29 26.43
C ALA A 23 47.60 -14.87 25.10
N GLY A 24 46.93 -14.99 23.96
CA GLY A 24 47.46 -14.61 22.65
C GLY A 24 47.47 -13.10 22.38
N CYS A 25 46.72 -12.31 23.13
CA CYS A 25 46.60 -10.87 22.90
C CYS A 25 47.78 -10.02 23.44
N LYS A 26 48.74 -10.60 24.14
CA LYS A 26 49.90 -9.86 24.67
C LYS A 26 51.23 -10.14 23.98
N LEU A 27 51.30 -11.10 23.04
CA LEU A 27 52.56 -11.53 22.43
C LEU A 27 52.71 -11.26 20.93
N LEU A 28 51.74 -10.61 20.25
CA LEU A 28 51.80 -10.39 18.82
C LEU A 28 51.69 -8.94 18.35
N PHE A 29 51.73 -7.95 19.24
CA PHE A 29 51.86 -6.57 18.82
C PHE A 29 53.16 -5.98 19.38
N PRO A 30 54.21 -5.84 18.56
CA PRO A 30 55.29 -4.94 18.93
C PRO A 30 54.67 -3.53 18.99
N SER A 31 54.94 -2.82 20.09
CA SER A 31 54.46 -1.46 20.34
C SER A 31 55.14 -0.43 19.44
N ASN A 32 55.09 -0.61 18.13
CA ASN A 32 55.41 0.45 17.21
C ASN A 32 54.14 1.30 17.01
N LYS A 33 53.94 2.26 17.88
CA LYS A 33 52.98 3.36 17.70
C LYS A 33 53.36 4.15 16.44
N HIS A 34 52.86 3.76 15.29
CA HIS A 34 52.88 4.58 14.11
C HIS A 34 51.48 5.19 13.85
N VAL A 35 51.47 6.36 13.31
CA VAL A 35 50.22 6.92 12.75
C VAL A 35 49.89 6.14 11.47
N HIS A 36 48.68 5.56 11.42
CA HIS A 36 48.27 4.83 10.26
C HIS A 36 48.17 5.76 9.04
N SER A 37 48.78 5.36 7.94
CA SER A 37 48.64 6.00 6.63
C SER A 37 48.03 4.98 5.70
N TYR A 38 46.83 5.27 5.25
CA TYR A 38 46.07 4.37 4.39
C TYR A 38 46.36 4.65 2.92
N SER A 39 46.22 3.62 2.08
CA SER A 39 46.37 3.72 0.62
C SER A 39 45.37 4.74 0.05
N ASN A 40 45.75 5.42 -1.02
CA ASN A 40 44.79 6.23 -1.78
C ASN A 40 43.79 5.33 -2.52
N ASP A 41 44.28 4.21 -3.02
CA ASP A 41 43.48 3.23 -3.76
C ASP A 41 42.77 2.27 -2.80
N TYR A 42 41.63 1.75 -3.27
CA TYR A 42 40.87 0.75 -2.55
C TYR A 42 41.33 -0.65 -2.96
N GLU A 43 41.53 -1.52 -1.97
CA GLU A 43 41.50 -2.97 -2.16
C GLU A 43 40.03 -3.42 -2.29
N LYS A 44 39.77 -4.50 -3.02
CA LYS A 44 38.41 -4.95 -3.31
C LYS A 44 38.32 -6.47 -3.48
N ASP A 45 37.15 -7.01 -3.14
CA ASP A 45 36.68 -8.35 -3.53
C ASP A 45 35.36 -8.20 -4.33
N ASP A 46 34.62 -9.25 -4.59
CA ASP A 46 33.38 -9.22 -5.35
C ASP A 46 32.23 -8.47 -4.62
N THR A 47 32.33 -8.31 -3.30
CA THR A 47 31.26 -7.74 -2.47
C THR A 47 31.63 -6.42 -1.86
N TYR A 48 32.89 -6.26 -1.46
CA TYR A 48 33.35 -5.13 -0.64
C TYR A 48 34.58 -4.43 -1.26
N HIS A 49 34.78 -3.18 -0.86
CA HIS A 49 36.04 -2.45 -1.01
C HIS A 49 36.46 -1.88 0.35
N TRP A 50 37.79 -1.68 0.52
CA TRP A 50 38.39 -1.17 1.76
C TRP A 50 39.73 -0.51 1.48
N LYS A 51 40.21 0.27 2.45
CA LYS A 51 41.58 0.82 2.41
C LYS A 51 42.49 0.10 3.38
N VAL A 52 43.77 -0.01 3.04
CA VAL A 52 44.78 -0.76 3.80
C VAL A 52 45.89 0.18 4.28
N CYS A 53 46.29 0.05 5.54
CA CYS A 53 47.44 0.77 6.06
C CYS A 53 48.72 0.28 5.39
N THR A 54 49.47 1.20 4.75
CA THR A 54 50.71 0.91 4.01
C THR A 54 51.84 0.32 4.87
N LYS A 55 51.75 0.44 6.22
CA LYS A 55 52.78 -0.03 7.13
C LYS A 55 52.42 -1.32 7.89
N CYS A 56 51.16 -1.50 8.28
CA CYS A 56 50.76 -2.61 9.16
C CYS A 56 49.61 -3.48 8.61
N GLN A 57 49.13 -3.18 7.38
CA GLN A 57 48.08 -3.94 6.69
C GLN A 57 46.71 -3.94 7.39
N ILE A 58 46.50 -3.10 8.40
CA ILE A 58 45.18 -2.95 9.01
C ILE A 58 44.25 -2.30 7.99
N THR A 59 43.03 -2.83 7.86
CA THR A 59 41.99 -2.34 6.95
C THR A 59 41.07 -1.36 7.63
N ILE A 60 40.55 -0.38 6.83
CA ILE A 60 39.55 0.61 7.26
C ILE A 60 38.53 0.82 6.13
N ASN A 61 37.35 1.31 6.47
CA ASN A 61 36.27 1.65 5.53
C ASN A 61 35.90 0.46 4.63
N LYS A 62 35.70 -0.73 5.22
CA LYS A 62 35.15 -1.87 4.49
C LYS A 62 33.66 -1.63 4.27
N GLU A 63 33.28 -1.36 3.01
CA GLU A 63 31.94 -1.03 2.59
C GLU A 63 31.54 -1.91 1.40
N VAL A 64 30.25 -2.19 1.21
CA VAL A 64 29.73 -2.81 -0.03
C VAL A 64 29.95 -1.88 -1.21
N HIS A 65 30.08 -2.47 -2.42
CA HIS A 65 30.22 -1.69 -3.63
C HIS A 65 28.99 -0.79 -3.87
N SER A 66 29.24 0.46 -4.21
CA SER A 66 28.23 1.43 -4.62
C SER A 66 28.31 1.58 -6.15
N TYR A 67 27.55 0.73 -6.85
CA TYR A 67 27.52 0.75 -8.30
C TYR A 67 26.67 1.90 -8.83
N GLY A 68 27.10 2.49 -9.95
CA GLY A 68 26.30 3.42 -10.75
C GLY A 68 25.25 2.71 -11.59
N ASN A 69 24.66 3.42 -12.54
CA ASN A 69 23.73 2.86 -13.52
C ASN A 69 24.47 1.91 -14.48
N TRP A 70 23.70 0.99 -15.09
CA TRP A 70 24.21 0.17 -16.17
C TRP A 70 24.62 1.03 -17.37
N ILE A 71 25.74 0.70 -18.00
CA ILE A 71 26.27 1.31 -19.22
C ILE A 71 26.30 0.22 -20.28
N THR A 72 25.49 0.37 -21.32
CA THR A 72 25.53 -0.52 -22.50
C THR A 72 26.67 -0.07 -23.41
N ASP A 73 27.73 -0.85 -23.46
CA ASP A 73 28.90 -0.60 -24.33
C ASP A 73 28.81 -1.35 -25.66
N LEU A 74 28.02 -2.42 -25.71
CA LEU A 74 27.71 -3.17 -26.92
C LEU A 74 26.21 -3.46 -26.96
N PRO A 75 25.41 -2.72 -27.75
CA PRO A 75 24.00 -3.04 -27.96
C PRO A 75 23.83 -4.41 -28.61
N ALA A 76 22.85 -5.20 -28.16
CA ALA A 76 22.46 -6.43 -28.82
C ALA A 76 21.83 -6.13 -30.20
N THR A 77 22.05 -7.03 -31.16
CA THR A 77 21.40 -7.00 -32.47
C THR A 77 20.38 -8.13 -32.58
N ASP A 78 19.72 -8.27 -33.72
CA ASP A 78 18.79 -9.39 -33.94
C ASP A 78 19.49 -10.76 -33.93
N THR A 79 20.79 -10.81 -34.18
CA THR A 79 21.54 -12.07 -34.31
C THR A 79 22.73 -12.19 -33.36
N THR A 80 23.12 -11.13 -32.68
CA THR A 80 24.30 -11.12 -31.77
C THR A 80 23.94 -10.52 -30.42
N ASP A 81 24.42 -11.19 -29.38
CA ASP A 81 24.27 -10.68 -28.00
C ASP A 81 25.01 -9.35 -27.84
N GLY A 82 24.45 -8.48 -27.04
CA GLY A 82 25.06 -7.26 -26.55
C GLY A 82 25.73 -7.46 -25.19
N HIS A 83 26.33 -6.38 -24.69
CA HIS A 83 27.00 -6.35 -23.39
C HIS A 83 26.75 -5.03 -22.67
N LYS A 84 26.62 -5.10 -21.34
CA LYS A 84 26.55 -3.96 -20.44
C LYS A 84 27.33 -4.19 -19.18
N TYR A 85 27.77 -3.12 -18.55
CA TYR A 85 28.43 -3.16 -17.25
C TYR A 85 28.01 -1.98 -16.37
N LYS A 86 28.25 -2.12 -15.09
CA LYS A 86 28.19 -1.00 -14.13
C LYS A 86 29.45 -1.01 -13.27
N GLU A 87 29.87 0.17 -12.84
CA GLU A 87 31.11 0.38 -12.12
C GLU A 87 30.87 0.98 -10.73
N CYS A 88 31.61 0.48 -9.74
CA CYS A 88 31.60 1.06 -8.41
C CYS A 88 32.33 2.40 -8.41
N SER A 89 31.63 3.46 -8.03
CA SER A 89 32.12 4.84 -8.03
C SER A 89 33.35 5.10 -7.15
N LYS A 90 33.65 4.19 -6.21
CA LYS A 90 34.79 4.33 -5.27
C LYS A 90 36.01 3.53 -5.68
N CYS A 91 35.84 2.33 -6.19
CA CYS A 91 36.95 1.41 -6.40
C CYS A 91 37.07 0.88 -7.84
N GLY A 92 36.19 1.27 -8.75
CA GLY A 92 36.20 0.82 -10.13
C GLY A 92 35.96 -0.69 -10.28
N ASN A 93 35.28 -1.34 -9.33
CA ASN A 93 34.86 -2.73 -9.52
C ASN A 93 33.70 -2.77 -10.51
N THR A 94 33.74 -3.69 -11.48
CA THR A 94 32.68 -3.80 -12.51
C THR A 94 31.82 -5.03 -12.25
N GLN A 95 30.54 -4.92 -12.54
CA GLN A 95 29.64 -6.04 -12.78
C GLN A 95 29.25 -6.01 -14.24
N GLU A 96 29.28 -7.17 -14.90
CA GLU A 96 29.02 -7.31 -16.32
C GLU A 96 27.80 -8.19 -16.56
N GLN A 97 27.05 -7.91 -17.64
CA GLN A 97 25.88 -8.70 -18.03
C GLN A 97 25.76 -8.75 -19.55
N THR A 98 25.44 -9.94 -20.09
CA THR A 98 25.09 -10.13 -21.49
C THR A 98 23.66 -9.64 -21.74
N ILE A 99 23.46 -8.92 -22.85
CA ILE A 99 22.15 -8.57 -23.39
C ILE A 99 21.84 -9.58 -24.50
N PRO A 100 20.86 -10.47 -24.37
CA PRO A 100 20.60 -11.49 -25.41
C PRO A 100 20.25 -10.90 -26.76
N ALA A 101 20.63 -11.59 -27.85
CA ALA A 101 20.21 -11.25 -29.20
C ALA A 101 18.67 -11.26 -29.30
N ARG A 102 18.10 -10.30 -30.08
CA ARG A 102 16.65 -10.12 -30.16
C ARG A 102 15.96 -11.21 -31.00
N GLY A 103 16.60 -11.74 -32.00
CA GLY A 103 15.97 -12.55 -33.04
C GLY A 103 15.18 -11.69 -34.05
N GLN A 104 14.23 -12.29 -34.76
CA GLN A 104 13.33 -11.55 -35.65
C GLN A 104 12.29 -10.77 -34.85
N GLN A 105 11.94 -9.54 -35.27
CA GLN A 105 10.87 -8.73 -34.65
C GLN A 105 9.56 -9.51 -34.66
N ALA A 106 9.00 -9.75 -33.46
CA ALA A 106 7.68 -10.30 -33.32
C ALA A 106 6.64 -9.26 -33.72
N THR A 107 5.53 -9.70 -34.30
CA THR A 107 4.43 -8.84 -34.75
C THR A 107 3.10 -9.47 -34.34
N GLY A 108 2.07 -8.65 -34.21
CA GLY A 108 0.74 -9.13 -33.87
C GLY A 108 0.05 -8.25 -32.85
N THR A 109 -0.98 -8.78 -32.23
CA THR A 109 -1.80 -8.07 -31.25
C THR A 109 -1.69 -8.69 -29.87
N VAL A 110 -1.85 -7.84 -28.84
CA VAL A 110 -2.00 -8.25 -27.45
C VAL A 110 -3.22 -7.54 -26.86
N ASP A 111 -4.06 -8.29 -26.15
CA ASP A 111 -5.21 -7.79 -25.41
C ASP A 111 -4.86 -7.69 -23.92
N LEU A 112 -5.00 -6.51 -23.35
CA LEU A 112 -4.68 -6.22 -21.95
C LEU A 112 -5.97 -5.95 -21.20
N TYR A 113 -6.28 -6.78 -20.20
CA TYR A 113 -7.46 -6.64 -19.36
C TYR A 113 -7.07 -6.23 -17.95
N ALA A 114 -7.73 -5.21 -17.39
CA ALA A 114 -7.44 -4.75 -16.06
C ALA A 114 -8.69 -4.58 -15.19
N ILE A 115 -8.49 -4.81 -13.88
CA ILE A 115 -9.43 -4.46 -12.82
C ILE A 115 -8.74 -3.60 -11.78
N ASN A 116 -9.53 -2.85 -11.00
CA ASN A 116 -9.04 -1.99 -9.93
C ASN A 116 -10.11 -1.76 -8.87
N ASP A 117 -9.68 -1.34 -7.67
CA ASP A 117 -10.55 -0.81 -6.60
C ASP A 117 -11.77 -1.70 -6.28
N PHE A 118 -11.56 -3.00 -6.14
CA PHE A 118 -12.63 -3.95 -5.85
C PHE A 118 -13.22 -3.77 -4.46
N HIS A 119 -12.37 -3.39 -3.49
CA HIS A 119 -12.78 -3.12 -2.13
C HIS A 119 -13.68 -4.21 -1.53
N GLY A 120 -13.27 -5.47 -1.68
CA GLY A 120 -13.98 -6.59 -1.12
C GLY A 120 -15.36 -6.89 -1.74
N ALA A 121 -15.69 -6.31 -2.90
CA ALA A 121 -16.98 -6.55 -3.59
C ALA A 121 -17.06 -7.96 -4.18
N HIS A 122 -17.24 -8.96 -3.31
CA HIS A 122 -17.19 -10.37 -3.64
C HIS A 122 -18.32 -10.85 -4.56
N GLU A 123 -19.46 -10.14 -4.64
CA GLU A 123 -20.64 -10.52 -5.43
C GLU A 123 -20.36 -10.56 -6.94
N LYS A 124 -19.39 -9.73 -7.40
CA LYS A 124 -19.03 -9.65 -8.82
C LYS A 124 -17.77 -10.46 -9.14
N LEU A 125 -17.05 -10.89 -8.11
CA LEU A 125 -15.74 -11.49 -8.25
C LEU A 125 -15.76 -12.75 -9.13
N ALA A 126 -16.76 -13.62 -8.96
CA ALA A 126 -16.87 -14.84 -9.75
C ALA A 126 -17.12 -14.54 -11.25
N GLN A 127 -17.98 -13.56 -11.57
CA GLN A 127 -18.26 -13.17 -12.96
C GLN A 127 -17.02 -12.56 -13.61
N VAL A 128 -16.35 -11.64 -12.92
CA VAL A 128 -15.16 -10.96 -13.43
C VAL A 128 -13.99 -11.94 -13.57
N SER A 129 -13.75 -12.80 -12.58
CA SER A 129 -12.70 -13.83 -12.64
C SER A 129 -12.91 -14.82 -13.80
N GLY A 130 -14.16 -15.26 -13.99
CA GLY A 130 -14.48 -16.13 -15.13
C GLY A 130 -14.30 -15.44 -16.48
N TYR A 131 -14.60 -14.14 -16.59
CA TYR A 131 -14.34 -13.37 -17.80
C TYR A 131 -12.85 -13.25 -18.08
N ILE A 132 -12.04 -12.85 -17.09
CA ILE A 132 -10.59 -12.75 -17.22
C ILE A 132 -9.99 -14.09 -17.68
N ALA A 133 -10.33 -15.19 -17.01
CA ALA A 133 -9.87 -16.52 -17.41
C ALA A 133 -10.27 -16.88 -18.85
N GLY A 134 -11.51 -16.53 -19.27
CA GLY A 134 -11.95 -16.74 -20.64
C GLY A 134 -11.14 -15.93 -21.67
N ARG A 135 -10.73 -14.72 -21.32
CA ARG A 135 -9.86 -13.91 -22.21
C ARG A 135 -8.43 -14.45 -22.27
N LEU A 136 -7.90 -14.93 -21.15
CA LEU A 136 -6.59 -15.58 -21.12
C LEU A 136 -6.54 -16.88 -21.94
N ASP A 137 -7.64 -17.65 -21.94
CA ASP A 137 -7.78 -18.87 -22.74
C ASP A 137 -7.73 -18.62 -24.27
N GLU A 138 -8.01 -17.38 -24.74
CA GLU A 138 -7.92 -17.02 -26.16
C GLU A 138 -6.49 -16.83 -26.64
N GLY A 139 -5.52 -16.79 -25.72
CA GLY A 139 -4.10 -16.52 -25.99
C GLY A 139 -3.81 -15.04 -26.26
N ASN A 140 -2.54 -14.69 -26.27
CA ASN A 140 -2.04 -13.32 -26.48
C ASN A 140 -2.77 -12.25 -25.64
N SER A 141 -3.16 -12.62 -24.43
CA SER A 141 -3.85 -11.77 -23.48
C SER A 141 -3.11 -11.67 -22.15
N VAL A 142 -3.25 -10.52 -21.48
CA VAL A 142 -2.65 -10.23 -20.17
C VAL A 142 -3.73 -9.75 -19.23
N ALA A 143 -3.71 -10.23 -17.99
CA ALA A 143 -4.61 -9.83 -16.93
C ALA A 143 -3.89 -9.07 -15.81
N ILE A 144 -4.33 -7.84 -15.53
CA ILE A 144 -3.72 -6.91 -14.59
C ILE A 144 -4.72 -6.55 -13.49
N ASN A 145 -4.24 -6.46 -12.26
CA ASN A 145 -4.98 -5.87 -11.16
C ASN A 145 -4.22 -4.64 -10.63
N SER A 146 -4.85 -3.47 -10.68
CA SER A 146 -4.24 -2.19 -10.31
C SER A 146 -4.49 -1.79 -8.85
N GLY A 147 -4.75 -2.75 -7.97
CA GLY A 147 -4.77 -2.55 -6.50
C GLY A 147 -6.12 -2.19 -5.90
N ASP A 148 -6.10 -2.00 -4.56
CA ASP A 148 -7.26 -1.80 -3.69
C ASP A 148 -8.30 -2.92 -3.84
N MET A 149 -7.79 -4.16 -3.81
CA MET A 149 -8.61 -5.35 -4.01
C MET A 149 -9.30 -5.80 -2.73
N PHE A 150 -8.60 -5.73 -1.60
CA PHE A 150 -8.93 -6.54 -0.43
C PHE A 150 -9.90 -5.88 0.55
N GLN A 151 -9.62 -4.66 0.98
CA GLN A 151 -10.29 -4.03 2.10
C GLN A 151 -11.67 -3.47 1.70
N GLY A 152 -12.75 -3.81 2.44
CA GLY A 152 -14.07 -3.21 2.20
C GLY A 152 -15.29 -4.04 2.56
N SER A 153 -15.19 -5.37 2.69
CA SER A 153 -16.30 -6.24 3.10
C SER A 153 -15.88 -7.21 4.20
N ILE A 154 -16.85 -7.71 4.96
CA ILE A 154 -16.57 -8.70 5.99
C ILE A 154 -15.96 -9.98 5.38
N GLN A 155 -16.33 -10.35 4.15
CA GLN A 155 -15.85 -11.53 3.44
C GLN A 155 -14.34 -11.46 3.16
N SER A 156 -13.83 -10.28 2.86
CA SER A 156 -12.41 -10.06 2.61
C SER A 156 -11.65 -9.78 3.91
N ASN A 157 -12.21 -8.90 4.75
CA ASN A 157 -11.51 -8.42 5.94
C ASN A 157 -11.36 -9.52 7.01
N SER A 158 -12.34 -10.46 7.15
CA SER A 158 -12.27 -11.55 8.12
C SER A 158 -11.11 -12.52 7.90
N ASN A 159 -10.55 -12.54 6.71
CA ASN A 159 -9.41 -13.37 6.33
C ASN A 159 -8.23 -12.55 5.77
N TYR A 160 -8.22 -11.22 6.02
CA TYR A 160 -7.13 -10.31 5.68
C TYR A 160 -6.71 -10.37 4.20
N GLY A 161 -7.70 -10.46 3.28
CA GLY A 161 -7.47 -10.47 1.83
C GLY A 161 -7.20 -11.85 1.21
N LYS A 162 -7.12 -12.92 2.01
CA LYS A 162 -6.79 -14.26 1.53
C LYS A 162 -7.77 -14.80 0.49
N LEU A 163 -9.08 -14.61 0.70
CA LEU A 163 -10.11 -15.02 -0.27
C LEU A 163 -9.85 -14.41 -1.65
N PHE A 164 -9.56 -13.11 -1.70
CA PHE A 164 -9.34 -12.42 -2.97
C PHE A 164 -8.04 -12.84 -3.64
N THR A 165 -6.97 -13.08 -2.87
CA THR A 165 -5.71 -13.63 -3.38
C THR A 165 -5.90 -15.02 -3.99
N GLU A 166 -6.64 -15.92 -3.33
CA GLU A 166 -6.97 -17.24 -3.88
C GLU A 166 -7.81 -17.12 -5.16
N CYS A 167 -8.77 -16.21 -5.21
CA CYS A 167 -9.59 -15.98 -6.41
C CYS A 167 -8.79 -15.41 -7.58
N MET A 168 -7.82 -14.50 -7.32
CA MET A 168 -6.91 -14.02 -8.36
C MET A 168 -6.03 -15.14 -8.91
N ASN A 169 -5.49 -16.01 -8.05
CA ASN A 169 -4.72 -17.19 -8.47
C ASN A 169 -5.55 -18.11 -9.37
N ILE A 170 -6.82 -18.35 -9.02
CA ILE A 170 -7.76 -19.18 -9.82
C ILE A 170 -8.06 -18.51 -11.17
N ALA A 171 -8.20 -17.19 -11.22
CA ALA A 171 -8.48 -16.44 -12.43
C ALA A 171 -7.26 -16.31 -13.37
N GLY A 172 -6.04 -16.47 -12.84
CA GLY A 172 -4.79 -16.45 -13.60
C GLY A 172 -4.27 -15.05 -13.89
N PHE A 173 -4.43 -14.08 -12.96
CA PHE A 173 -3.85 -12.75 -13.14
C PHE A 173 -2.34 -12.81 -13.29
N ASP A 174 -1.80 -12.00 -14.22
CA ASP A 174 -0.37 -11.91 -14.52
C ASP A 174 0.37 -10.89 -13.65
N ALA A 175 -0.35 -9.89 -13.13
CA ALA A 175 0.20 -8.86 -12.26
C ALA A 175 -0.84 -8.33 -11.26
N PHE A 176 -0.39 -8.05 -10.04
CA PHE A 176 -1.13 -7.34 -9.02
C PHE A 176 -0.30 -6.18 -8.48
N THR A 177 -0.76 -4.96 -8.70
CA THR A 177 -0.10 -3.75 -8.18
C THR A 177 -0.70 -3.39 -6.82
N TYR A 178 0.13 -3.06 -5.85
CA TYR A 178 -0.35 -2.60 -4.55
C TYR A 178 -1.13 -1.28 -4.68
N GLY A 179 -2.33 -1.24 -4.07
CA GLY A 179 -3.01 -0.02 -3.69
C GLY A 179 -2.71 0.34 -2.23
N ASN A 180 -3.29 1.45 -1.75
CA ASN A 180 -3.08 1.88 -0.37
C ASN A 180 -3.79 0.96 0.65
N HIS A 181 -4.90 0.36 0.27
CA HIS A 181 -5.68 -0.50 1.17
C HIS A 181 -5.11 -1.92 1.33
N GLU A 182 -4.15 -2.32 0.54
CA GLU A 182 -3.41 -3.55 0.79
C GLU A 182 -2.58 -3.46 2.08
N PHE A 183 -2.18 -2.25 2.49
CA PHE A 183 -1.37 -2.02 3.69
C PHE A 183 -2.18 -1.95 5.00
N ASP A 184 -3.50 -2.01 4.95
CA ASP A 184 -4.37 -1.81 6.11
C ASP A 184 -4.20 -2.85 7.23
N TRP A 185 -3.61 -4.00 6.93
CA TRP A 185 -3.30 -5.06 7.92
C TRP A 185 -1.79 -5.24 8.16
N GLY A 186 -0.98 -4.28 7.73
CA GLY A 186 0.46 -4.23 7.96
C GLY A 186 1.28 -5.07 6.97
N LEU A 187 2.60 -4.89 7.05
CA LEU A 187 3.54 -5.44 6.07
C LEU A 187 3.71 -6.96 6.17
N ASP A 188 3.54 -7.54 7.35
CA ASP A 188 3.70 -9.00 7.53
C ASP A 188 2.56 -9.77 6.85
N ASN A 189 1.33 -9.25 6.92
CA ASN A 189 0.20 -9.80 6.16
C ASN A 189 0.45 -9.75 4.65
N LEU A 190 1.00 -8.63 4.15
CA LEU A 190 1.33 -8.51 2.72
C LEU A 190 2.38 -9.52 2.27
N ARG A 191 3.42 -9.74 3.08
CA ARG A 191 4.44 -10.77 2.81
C ARG A 191 3.83 -12.16 2.75
N GLU A 192 2.91 -12.47 3.67
CA GLU A 192 2.20 -13.75 3.68
C GLU A 192 1.33 -13.94 2.45
N LEU A 193 0.55 -12.92 2.05
CA LEU A 193 -0.28 -12.96 0.84
C LEU A 193 0.57 -13.12 -0.42
N ALA A 194 1.64 -12.33 -0.56
CA ALA A 194 2.55 -12.41 -1.71
C ALA A 194 3.24 -13.78 -1.80
N ALA A 195 3.68 -14.36 -0.67
CA ALA A 195 4.30 -15.68 -0.64
C ALA A 195 3.34 -16.83 -1.01
N ASN A 196 2.04 -16.64 -0.81
CA ASN A 196 0.99 -17.62 -1.15
C ASN A 196 0.28 -17.31 -2.47
N SER A 197 0.73 -16.32 -3.22
CA SER A 197 0.18 -15.94 -4.52
C SER A 197 1.01 -16.48 -5.68
N THR A 198 0.32 -16.96 -6.73
CA THR A 198 0.93 -17.22 -8.04
C THR A 198 1.00 -15.95 -8.89
N THR A 199 0.20 -14.93 -8.57
CA THR A 199 0.24 -13.62 -9.21
C THR A 199 1.35 -12.79 -8.56
N PRO A 200 2.33 -12.25 -9.33
CA PRO A 200 3.37 -11.37 -8.79
C PRO A 200 2.77 -10.07 -8.22
N PHE A 201 3.24 -9.67 -7.03
CA PHE A 201 2.84 -8.42 -6.40
C PHE A 201 3.85 -7.32 -6.74
N LEU A 202 3.36 -6.24 -7.38
CA LEU A 202 4.18 -5.18 -7.95
C LEU A 202 4.07 -3.87 -7.16
N GLY A 203 5.23 -3.17 -7.07
CA GLY A 203 5.30 -1.89 -6.38
C GLY A 203 6.67 -1.23 -6.56
N ALA A 204 7.04 -0.90 -7.81
CA ALA A 204 8.38 -0.47 -8.21
C ALA A 204 8.91 0.76 -7.45
N ASN A 205 8.03 1.60 -6.93
CA ASN A 205 8.39 2.80 -6.20
C ASN A 205 8.25 2.67 -4.67
N ILE A 206 8.09 1.44 -4.15
CA ILE A 206 8.08 1.15 -2.71
C ILE A 206 9.53 0.96 -2.23
N TYR A 207 9.97 1.82 -1.32
CA TYR A 207 11.33 1.83 -0.83
C TYR A 207 11.36 1.78 0.70
N ASN A 208 12.40 1.15 1.22
CA ASN A 208 12.69 1.17 2.65
C ASN A 208 12.87 2.62 3.14
N TRP A 209 12.36 2.92 4.32
CA TRP A 209 12.43 4.22 4.96
C TRP A 209 12.99 4.09 6.37
N ASN A 210 13.99 4.89 6.68
CA ASN A 210 14.51 5.01 8.03
C ASN A 210 13.92 6.25 8.71
N ALA A 211 12.94 6.04 9.60
CA ALA A 211 12.24 7.13 10.29
C ALA A 211 13.16 7.93 11.24
N SER A 212 14.20 7.30 11.80
CA SER A 212 15.12 7.96 12.74
C SER A 212 16.08 8.93 12.03
N THR A 213 16.60 8.54 10.88
CA THR A 213 17.52 9.36 10.07
C THR A 213 16.79 10.17 9.00
N LYS A 214 15.52 9.89 8.74
CA LYS A 214 14.71 10.46 7.65
C LYS A 214 15.36 10.26 6.28
N THR A 215 15.85 9.07 6.02
CA THR A 215 16.53 8.73 4.76
C THR A 215 15.87 7.56 4.05
N TRP A 216 15.94 7.59 2.73
CA TRP A 216 15.56 6.48 1.88
C TRP A 216 16.61 5.37 1.93
N GLY A 217 16.15 4.12 2.04
CA GLY A 217 16.94 2.91 1.84
C GLY A 217 16.86 2.38 0.42
N SER A 218 17.10 1.07 0.27
CA SER A 218 16.94 0.32 -0.97
C SER A 218 15.46 0.15 -1.35
N PHE A 219 15.22 -0.34 -2.55
CA PHE A 219 13.93 -0.89 -2.96
C PHE A 219 13.49 -1.99 -1.96
N ALA A 220 12.21 -2.09 -1.67
CA ALA A 220 11.64 -3.05 -0.73
C ALA A 220 11.33 -4.39 -1.44
N ASP A 221 12.38 -5.11 -1.84
CA ASP A 221 12.31 -6.36 -2.62
C ASP A 221 11.72 -7.55 -1.84
N ASP A 222 11.62 -7.42 -0.54
CA ASP A 222 10.92 -8.38 0.33
C ASP A 222 9.39 -8.22 0.33
N LEU A 223 8.89 -7.11 -0.22
CA LEU A 223 7.46 -6.83 -0.34
C LEU A 223 6.96 -6.95 -1.76
N ALA A 224 7.70 -6.45 -2.74
CA ALA A 224 7.21 -6.28 -4.09
C ALA A 224 8.27 -6.60 -5.15
N GLN A 225 7.80 -6.88 -6.37
CA GLN A 225 8.61 -6.84 -7.58
C GLN A 225 8.42 -5.48 -8.27
N GLN A 226 9.40 -5.07 -9.08
CA GLN A 226 9.29 -3.81 -9.80
C GLN A 226 8.42 -3.95 -11.07
N TYR A 227 8.57 -5.08 -11.74
CA TYR A 227 7.85 -5.42 -12.97
C TYR A 227 7.75 -6.93 -13.15
N VAL A 228 6.94 -7.35 -14.09
CA VAL A 228 6.86 -8.72 -14.62
C VAL A 228 6.91 -8.68 -16.14
N ILE A 229 7.44 -9.73 -16.75
CA ILE A 229 7.47 -9.90 -18.21
C ILE A 229 6.64 -11.12 -18.57
N LYS A 230 5.71 -10.94 -19.50
CA LYS A 230 4.89 -12.01 -20.08
C LYS A 230 5.28 -12.24 -21.54
N GLU A 231 5.59 -13.48 -21.88
CA GLU A 231 5.79 -13.90 -23.26
C GLU A 231 4.46 -14.39 -23.84
N MET A 232 4.11 -13.86 -25.01
CA MET A 232 2.88 -14.20 -25.71
C MET A 232 3.10 -15.33 -26.71
N ASP A 233 2.04 -16.05 -27.08
CA ASP A 233 2.12 -17.15 -28.06
C ASP A 233 2.58 -16.67 -29.45
N ASN A 234 2.32 -15.40 -29.79
CA ASN A 234 2.77 -14.77 -31.02
C ASN A 234 4.23 -14.27 -30.96
N GLY A 235 4.93 -14.54 -29.85
CA GLY A 235 6.33 -14.17 -29.63
C GLY A 235 6.54 -12.75 -29.11
N LEU A 236 5.49 -11.94 -28.96
CA LEU A 236 5.59 -10.62 -28.34
C LEU A 236 5.90 -10.74 -26.85
N ARG A 237 6.70 -9.82 -26.33
CA ARG A 237 7.05 -9.71 -24.91
C ARG A 237 6.42 -8.45 -24.31
N VAL A 238 5.64 -8.61 -23.27
CA VAL A 238 4.95 -7.52 -22.57
C VAL A 238 5.58 -7.32 -21.20
N GLY A 239 6.15 -6.14 -20.97
CA GLY A 239 6.62 -5.71 -19.65
C GLY A 239 5.51 -4.94 -18.93
N ILE A 240 5.25 -5.29 -17.66
CA ILE A 240 4.23 -4.67 -16.83
C ILE A 240 4.92 -4.09 -15.60
N ILE A 241 4.96 -2.77 -15.48
CA ILE A 241 5.52 -2.05 -14.32
C ILE A 241 4.37 -1.74 -13.36
N GLY A 242 4.52 -2.09 -12.07
CA GLY A 242 3.54 -1.73 -11.04
C GLY A 242 4.02 -0.56 -10.19
N VAL A 243 3.18 0.47 -9.99
CA VAL A 243 3.50 1.63 -9.14
C VAL A 243 2.29 2.07 -8.31
N ILE A 244 2.56 2.73 -7.18
CA ILE A 244 1.55 3.39 -6.34
C ILE A 244 1.83 4.90 -6.29
N GLY A 245 0.78 5.72 -6.18
CA GLY A 245 0.96 7.17 -6.06
C GLY A 245 1.81 7.54 -4.84
N GLN A 246 2.72 8.50 -4.99
CA GLN A 246 3.62 8.92 -3.90
C GLN A 246 2.83 9.36 -2.66
N ASP A 247 1.77 10.14 -2.86
CA ASP A 247 0.98 10.72 -1.77
C ASP A 247 -0.01 9.72 -1.15
N GLN A 248 -0.17 8.51 -1.73
CA GLN A 248 -1.02 7.45 -1.19
C GLN A 248 -0.51 6.94 0.17
N ILE A 249 0.74 7.18 0.52
CA ILE A 249 1.27 6.92 1.86
C ILE A 249 0.46 7.67 2.95
N THR A 250 -0.17 8.78 2.61
CA THR A 250 -1.01 9.57 3.52
C THR A 250 -2.40 8.98 3.73
N SER A 251 -2.83 8.08 2.85
CA SER A 251 -4.11 7.37 2.93
C SER A 251 -4.04 6.11 3.82
N ILE A 252 -2.84 5.76 4.29
CA ILE A 252 -2.58 4.59 5.13
C ILE A 252 -2.31 5.06 6.56
N SER A 253 -2.73 4.26 7.57
CA SER A 253 -2.32 4.52 8.94
C SER A 253 -0.79 4.47 9.04
N SER A 254 -0.15 5.58 9.44
CA SER A 254 1.30 5.70 9.41
C SER A 254 2.02 4.68 10.30
N GLN A 255 1.34 4.12 11.29
CA GLN A 255 1.87 3.08 12.16
C GLN A 255 2.13 1.76 11.43
N LEU A 256 1.38 1.51 10.34
CA LEU A 256 1.49 0.28 9.54
C LEU A 256 2.62 0.33 8.50
N VAL A 257 3.09 1.54 8.16
CA VAL A 257 4.06 1.78 7.07
C VAL A 257 5.29 2.58 7.51
N GLN A 258 5.68 2.46 8.78
CA GLN A 258 6.80 3.24 9.35
C GLN A 258 8.14 3.00 8.67
N THR A 259 8.35 1.79 8.16
CA THR A 259 9.64 1.33 7.59
C THR A 259 9.72 1.43 6.08
N ILE A 260 8.64 1.86 5.41
CA ILE A 260 8.59 2.01 3.95
C ILE A 260 8.06 3.39 3.56
N GLY A 261 8.19 3.72 2.29
CA GLY A 261 7.55 4.89 1.68
C GLY A 261 7.51 4.76 0.18
N PHE A 262 6.76 5.64 -0.46
CA PHE A 262 6.57 5.65 -1.91
C PHE A 262 7.33 6.84 -2.50
N LYS A 263 8.19 6.57 -3.47
CA LYS A 263 8.86 7.61 -4.26
C LYS A 263 7.97 8.07 -5.40
N ASP A 264 8.30 9.23 -6.00
CA ASP A 264 7.67 9.69 -7.24
C ASP A 264 7.74 8.57 -8.30
N PRO A 265 6.59 8.07 -8.80
CA PRO A 265 6.55 6.96 -9.73
C PRO A 265 7.08 7.30 -11.13
N VAL A 266 6.92 8.54 -11.62
CA VAL A 266 7.20 8.88 -13.03
C VAL A 266 8.67 8.67 -13.42
N PRO A 267 9.68 9.15 -12.63
CA PRO A 267 11.08 8.86 -12.94
C PRO A 267 11.42 7.35 -12.92
N ILE A 268 10.79 6.60 -12.02
CA ILE A 268 11.01 5.15 -11.88
C ILE A 268 10.41 4.41 -13.07
N ILE A 269 9.19 4.76 -13.50
CA ILE A 269 8.57 4.23 -14.72
C ILE A 269 9.50 4.42 -15.92
N LYS A 270 10.01 5.63 -16.15
CA LYS A 270 10.89 5.94 -17.28
C LYS A 270 12.16 5.11 -17.24
N THR A 271 12.78 4.94 -16.08
CA THR A 271 13.98 4.11 -15.91
C THR A 271 13.71 2.64 -16.21
N LEU A 272 12.66 2.08 -15.62
CA LEU A 272 12.32 0.66 -15.80
C LEU A 272 11.80 0.36 -17.21
N ALA A 273 11.06 1.28 -17.82
CA ALA A 273 10.61 1.12 -19.21
C ALA A 273 11.79 1.11 -20.18
N THR A 274 12.81 1.94 -19.96
CA THR A 274 14.06 1.89 -20.73
C THR A 274 14.76 0.53 -20.55
N GLU A 275 14.89 0.04 -19.33
CA GLU A 275 15.44 -1.29 -19.03
C GLU A 275 14.66 -2.41 -19.74
N LEU A 276 13.32 -2.38 -19.64
CA LEU A 276 12.44 -3.36 -20.26
C LEU A 276 12.59 -3.36 -21.80
N ARG A 277 12.70 -2.18 -22.41
CA ARG A 277 12.89 -2.06 -23.87
C ARG A 277 14.28 -2.50 -24.32
N GLU A 278 15.31 -1.95 -23.69
CA GLU A 278 16.68 -2.08 -24.18
C GLU A 278 17.35 -3.39 -23.74
N GLU A 279 17.09 -3.81 -22.48
CA GLU A 279 17.77 -4.96 -21.90
C GLU A 279 16.91 -6.21 -21.89
N GLN A 280 15.64 -6.08 -21.51
CA GLN A 280 14.71 -7.20 -21.43
C GLN A 280 14.00 -7.47 -22.76
N ARG A 281 14.16 -6.59 -23.76
CA ARG A 281 13.61 -6.75 -25.11
C ARG A 281 12.09 -6.89 -25.14
N CYS A 282 11.38 -6.15 -24.29
CA CYS A 282 9.94 -6.08 -24.35
C CYS A 282 9.49 -5.28 -25.58
N ASP A 283 8.58 -5.86 -26.34
CA ASP A 283 7.95 -5.20 -27.49
C ASP A 283 6.89 -4.21 -27.07
N ILE A 284 6.22 -4.49 -25.95
CA ILE A 284 5.19 -3.67 -25.32
C ILE A 284 5.58 -3.44 -23.87
N VAL A 285 5.45 -2.19 -23.38
CA VAL A 285 5.65 -1.85 -21.98
C VAL A 285 4.41 -1.09 -21.49
N VAL A 286 3.79 -1.59 -20.42
CA VAL A 286 2.60 -0.98 -19.82
C VAL A 286 2.80 -0.71 -18.33
N VAL A 287 2.02 0.22 -17.81
CA VAL A 287 2.04 0.58 -16.40
C VAL A 287 0.72 0.21 -15.76
N SER A 288 0.78 -0.48 -14.65
CA SER A 288 -0.30 -0.64 -13.69
C SER A 288 -0.05 0.32 -12.53
N ALA A 289 -0.88 1.35 -12.40
CA ALA A 289 -0.64 2.47 -11.49
C ALA A 289 -1.80 2.62 -10.52
N HIS A 290 -1.56 2.36 -9.23
CA HIS A 290 -2.56 2.68 -8.21
C HIS A 290 -2.50 4.17 -7.87
N VAL A 291 -2.97 4.97 -8.81
CA VAL A 291 -3.06 6.45 -8.75
C VAL A 291 -3.96 6.93 -9.91
N GLY A 292 -4.67 8.04 -9.73
CA GLY A 292 -5.47 8.64 -10.80
C GLY A 292 -4.62 9.17 -11.96
N PRO A 293 -5.17 9.22 -13.20
CA PRO A 293 -4.42 9.70 -14.37
C PRO A 293 -3.81 11.09 -14.16
N GLN A 294 -4.57 12.02 -13.58
CA GLN A 294 -4.15 13.40 -13.35
C GLN A 294 -3.05 13.47 -12.28
N GLU A 295 -3.25 12.76 -11.18
CA GLU A 295 -2.29 12.70 -10.08
C GLU A 295 -0.95 12.09 -10.54
N LEU A 296 -1.00 11.06 -11.39
CA LEU A 296 0.20 10.43 -11.94
C LEU A 296 1.07 11.43 -12.72
N VAL A 297 0.44 12.32 -13.48
CA VAL A 297 1.16 13.32 -14.28
C VAL A 297 1.38 14.66 -13.56
N GLY A 298 1.01 14.74 -12.28
CA GLY A 298 1.24 15.91 -11.44
C GLY A 298 0.19 17.01 -11.58
N GLU A 299 -1.04 16.70 -12.02
CA GLU A 299 -2.14 17.64 -12.14
C GLU A 299 -3.08 17.54 -10.93
N GLU A 300 -3.59 18.67 -10.43
CA GLU A 300 -4.47 18.72 -9.25
C GLU A 300 -5.94 18.41 -9.57
N GLU A 301 -6.40 18.74 -10.78
CA GLU A 301 -7.81 18.56 -11.17
C GLU A 301 -8.12 17.08 -11.40
N LYS A 302 -9.19 16.61 -10.74
CA LYS A 302 -9.61 15.20 -10.81
C LYS A 302 -10.75 15.03 -11.82
N ASN A 303 -10.87 13.82 -12.38
CA ASN A 303 -11.93 13.42 -13.29
C ASN A 303 -12.00 14.23 -14.60
N GLN A 304 -10.85 14.69 -15.09
CA GLN A 304 -10.68 15.30 -16.40
C GLN A 304 -9.57 14.57 -17.16
N GLN A 305 -9.53 14.76 -18.49
CA GLN A 305 -8.40 14.25 -19.26
C GLN A 305 -7.13 15.01 -18.87
N PRO A 306 -6.02 14.33 -18.57
CA PRO A 306 -4.72 14.97 -18.38
C PRO A 306 -4.34 15.83 -19.59
N SER A 307 -3.69 16.97 -19.34
CA SER A 307 -3.24 17.88 -20.40
C SER A 307 -2.03 17.31 -21.18
N SER A 308 -1.27 16.42 -20.54
CA SER A 308 -0.14 15.70 -21.13
C SER A 308 0.12 14.37 -20.42
N SER A 309 0.86 13.49 -21.06
CA SER A 309 1.33 12.22 -20.48
C SER A 309 2.55 12.38 -19.55
N ALA A 310 3.00 13.58 -19.22
CA ALA A 310 4.28 13.87 -18.57
C ALA A 310 5.49 13.22 -19.29
N GLY A 311 5.36 13.03 -20.61
CA GLY A 311 6.36 12.39 -21.47
C GLY A 311 6.46 10.86 -21.28
N LEU A 312 5.46 10.22 -20.68
CA LEU A 312 5.40 8.76 -20.54
C LEU A 312 5.21 8.06 -21.91
N ASN A 313 4.56 8.73 -22.88
CA ASN A 313 4.36 8.23 -24.23
C ASN A 313 5.66 7.89 -25.00
N ASN A 314 6.80 8.37 -24.53
CA ASN A 314 8.11 7.99 -25.09
C ASN A 314 8.67 6.69 -24.50
N TYR A 315 8.02 6.13 -23.48
CA TYR A 315 8.53 5.00 -22.69
C TYR A 315 7.55 3.83 -22.64
N VAL A 316 6.25 4.12 -22.52
CA VAL A 316 5.21 3.10 -22.29
C VAL A 316 4.07 3.25 -23.30
N ASP A 317 3.31 2.17 -23.52
CA ASP A 317 2.28 2.06 -24.55
C ASP A 317 0.86 2.16 -23.99
N ALA A 318 0.68 1.92 -22.67
CA ALA A 318 -0.59 2.08 -21.97
C ALA A 318 -0.39 2.28 -20.47
N VAL A 319 -1.35 2.95 -19.82
CA VAL A 319 -1.39 3.16 -18.37
C VAL A 319 -2.76 2.75 -17.83
N PHE A 320 -2.79 1.74 -16.95
CA PHE A 320 -3.95 1.31 -16.19
C PHE A 320 -3.93 2.00 -14.83
N CYS A 321 -4.87 2.91 -14.60
CA CYS A 321 -4.98 3.73 -13.39
C CYS A 321 -5.98 3.16 -12.40
N ALA A 322 -5.96 3.69 -11.15
CA ALA A 322 -6.82 3.27 -10.05
C ALA A 322 -7.04 4.39 -9.02
N HIS A 323 -7.45 4.05 -7.80
CA HIS A 323 -7.53 4.88 -6.59
C HIS A 323 -8.66 5.90 -6.58
N THR A 324 -8.91 6.63 -7.65
CA THR A 324 -9.90 7.71 -7.65
C THR A 324 -11.35 7.24 -7.78
N HIS A 325 -11.58 5.95 -8.06
CA HIS A 325 -12.87 5.31 -8.27
C HIS A 325 -13.68 5.85 -9.44
N TYR A 326 -13.13 6.75 -10.26
CA TYR A 326 -13.81 7.23 -11.45
C TYR A 326 -13.67 6.23 -12.60
N GLN A 327 -14.71 6.12 -13.42
CA GLN A 327 -14.57 5.48 -14.72
C GLN A 327 -13.94 6.48 -15.68
N GLN A 328 -12.72 6.21 -16.10
CA GLN A 328 -11.95 7.10 -16.98
C GLN A 328 -11.39 6.32 -18.16
N ASN A 329 -11.32 6.97 -19.31
CA ASN A 329 -10.79 6.38 -20.53
C ASN A 329 -10.34 7.50 -21.46
N TYR A 330 -9.06 7.82 -21.42
CA TYR A 330 -8.47 8.95 -22.13
C TYR A 330 -7.35 8.46 -23.06
N LEU A 331 -7.22 9.08 -24.23
CA LEU A 331 -6.04 8.98 -25.08
C LEU A 331 -5.22 10.26 -24.92
N VAL A 332 -4.04 10.16 -24.31
CA VAL A 332 -3.18 11.30 -23.97
C VAL A 332 -1.83 11.10 -24.65
N ASP A 333 -1.45 12.04 -25.50
CA ASP A 333 -0.21 11.96 -26.31
C ASP A 333 -0.06 10.63 -27.09
N GLY A 334 -1.19 10.02 -27.48
CA GLY A 334 -1.23 8.77 -28.25
C GLY A 334 -1.24 7.48 -27.44
N ILE A 335 -1.16 7.54 -26.10
CA ILE A 335 -1.28 6.36 -25.23
C ILE A 335 -2.55 6.39 -24.39
N PRO A 336 -3.23 5.24 -24.15
CA PRO A 336 -4.41 5.17 -23.31
C PRO A 336 -4.05 5.28 -21.82
N PHE A 337 -4.81 6.13 -21.11
CA PHE A 337 -4.92 6.19 -19.65
C PHE A 337 -6.32 5.72 -19.30
N ILE A 338 -6.44 4.56 -18.64
CA ILE A 338 -7.73 3.92 -18.42
C ILE A 338 -7.92 3.48 -16.96
N GLN A 339 -9.14 3.67 -16.42
CA GLN A 339 -9.52 3.27 -15.07
C GLN A 339 -10.96 2.73 -15.07
N GLY A 340 -11.19 1.59 -14.45
CA GLY A 340 -12.47 0.86 -14.48
C GLY A 340 -13.44 1.20 -13.34
N GLY A 341 -13.42 2.42 -12.79
CA GLY A 341 -14.29 2.77 -11.67
C GLY A 341 -13.91 2.05 -10.39
N SER A 342 -14.86 1.40 -9.71
CA SER A 342 -14.61 0.63 -8.50
C SER A 342 -15.61 -0.50 -8.28
N LYS A 343 -15.38 -1.33 -7.24
CA LYS A 343 -16.27 -2.41 -6.78
C LYS A 343 -16.62 -3.44 -7.87
N GLY A 344 -15.64 -3.71 -8.76
CA GLY A 344 -15.81 -4.67 -9.84
C GLY A 344 -16.88 -4.29 -10.87
N ASN A 345 -17.23 -3.00 -10.97
CA ASN A 345 -18.25 -2.53 -11.90
C ASN A 345 -17.81 -2.65 -13.36
N TYR A 346 -16.53 -2.48 -13.64
CA TYR A 346 -15.98 -2.49 -14.98
C TYR A 346 -14.70 -3.34 -15.06
N VAL A 347 -14.47 -3.88 -16.25
CA VAL A 347 -13.17 -4.40 -16.68
C VAL A 347 -12.66 -3.46 -17.76
N SER A 348 -11.46 -2.92 -17.57
CA SER A 348 -10.76 -2.12 -18.57
C SER A 348 -10.10 -3.04 -19.59
N HIS A 349 -10.17 -2.67 -20.86
CA HIS A 349 -9.55 -3.40 -21.96
C HIS A 349 -8.77 -2.43 -22.85
N VAL A 350 -7.54 -2.81 -23.21
CA VAL A 350 -6.69 -2.12 -24.18
C VAL A 350 -6.16 -3.17 -25.14
N ARG A 351 -6.33 -2.93 -26.45
CA ARG A 351 -5.69 -3.74 -27.50
C ARG A 351 -4.55 -2.96 -28.13
N LEU A 352 -3.38 -3.56 -28.09
CA LEU A 352 -2.17 -3.02 -28.72
C LEU A 352 -1.73 -3.93 -29.86
N SER A 353 -1.22 -3.34 -30.96
CA SER A 353 -0.60 -4.08 -32.05
C SER A 353 0.84 -3.62 -32.30
N VAL A 354 1.71 -4.57 -32.67
CA VAL A 354 3.10 -4.32 -33.03
C VAL A 354 3.28 -4.61 -34.53
N ASP A 355 3.74 -3.62 -35.28
CA ASP A 355 4.00 -3.74 -36.70
C ASP A 355 5.41 -4.33 -37.00
N SER A 356 5.73 -4.56 -38.26
CA SER A 356 7.01 -5.11 -38.69
C SER A 356 8.23 -4.20 -38.44
N ASN A 357 7.99 -2.94 -38.07
CA ASN A 357 9.03 -1.98 -37.72
C ASN A 357 9.21 -1.88 -36.19
N GLY A 358 8.40 -2.63 -35.44
CA GLY A 358 8.38 -2.57 -33.97
C GLY A 358 7.58 -1.39 -33.39
N ASN A 359 6.78 -0.69 -34.21
CA ASN A 359 5.92 0.37 -33.70
C ASN A 359 4.70 -0.24 -33.01
N VAL A 360 4.37 0.29 -31.82
CA VAL A 360 3.18 -0.09 -31.06
C VAL A 360 2.06 0.88 -31.36
N ASN A 361 0.87 0.34 -31.68
CA ASN A 361 -0.34 1.11 -31.94
C ASN A 361 -1.44 0.71 -30.97
N CYS A 362 -2.21 1.67 -30.47
CA CYS A 362 -3.41 1.42 -29.69
C CYS A 362 -4.60 1.24 -30.62
N ASP A 363 -5.09 0.01 -30.78
CA ASP A 363 -6.19 -0.33 -31.69
C ASP A 363 -7.56 -0.14 -31.03
N ALA A 364 -7.65 -0.34 -29.71
CA ALA A 364 -8.86 -0.16 -28.92
C ALA A 364 -8.55 0.12 -27.46
N HIS A 365 -9.41 0.89 -26.79
CA HIS A 365 -9.40 1.08 -25.35
C HIS A 365 -10.83 1.36 -24.85
N GLU A 366 -11.33 0.54 -23.90
CA GLU A 366 -12.70 0.64 -23.41
C GLU A 366 -12.87 0.10 -21.98
N ASN A 367 -13.92 0.55 -21.30
CA ASN A 367 -14.37 0.00 -20.04
C ASN A 367 -15.69 -0.76 -20.24
N THR A 368 -15.69 -2.07 -20.01
CA THR A 368 -16.89 -2.89 -20.14
C THR A 368 -17.54 -3.10 -18.77
N TYR A 369 -18.81 -2.74 -18.64
CA TYR A 369 -19.57 -2.94 -17.41
C TYR A 369 -19.78 -4.44 -17.13
N TYR A 370 -19.67 -4.87 -15.87
CA TYR A 370 -19.60 -6.29 -15.49
C TYR A 370 -20.76 -7.16 -15.99
N SER A 371 -21.98 -6.61 -16.07
CA SER A 371 -23.14 -7.35 -16.58
C SER A 371 -23.11 -7.59 -18.09
N ASN A 372 -22.25 -6.89 -18.82
CA ASN A 372 -22.08 -6.99 -20.26
C ASN A 372 -20.90 -7.92 -20.65
N LEU A 373 -20.17 -8.45 -19.67
CA LEU A 373 -19.06 -9.37 -19.90
C LEU A 373 -19.60 -10.70 -20.49
N LYS A 374 -19.11 -11.06 -21.66
CA LYS A 374 -19.48 -12.27 -22.42
C LYS A 374 -18.33 -13.27 -22.43
N ASP A 375 -18.62 -14.46 -22.92
CA ASP A 375 -17.60 -15.53 -23.12
C ASP A 375 -16.80 -15.84 -21.85
N VAL A 376 -17.55 -15.99 -20.75
CA VAL A 376 -17.03 -16.26 -19.42
C VAL A 376 -16.62 -17.72 -19.29
N ASN A 377 -15.39 -18.00 -18.84
CA ASN A 377 -14.99 -19.35 -18.47
C ASN A 377 -15.83 -19.84 -17.27
N THR A 378 -16.79 -20.73 -17.56
CA THR A 378 -17.77 -21.19 -16.57
C THR A 378 -17.11 -22.02 -15.46
N ALA A 379 -16.04 -22.76 -15.76
CA ALA A 379 -15.34 -23.57 -14.78
C ALA A 379 -14.66 -22.68 -13.73
N THR A 380 -13.91 -21.68 -14.16
CA THR A 380 -13.28 -20.68 -13.29
C THR A 380 -14.32 -19.91 -12.48
N LYS A 381 -15.38 -19.41 -13.13
CA LYS A 381 -16.49 -18.72 -12.45
C LYS A 381 -17.07 -19.57 -11.31
N ASN A 382 -17.36 -20.85 -11.58
CA ASN A 382 -17.95 -21.74 -10.59
C ASN A 382 -16.97 -22.06 -9.45
N THR A 383 -15.68 -22.21 -9.75
CA THR A 383 -14.64 -22.44 -8.73
C THR A 383 -14.50 -21.22 -7.80
N VAL A 384 -14.45 -20.01 -8.35
CA VAL A 384 -14.42 -18.77 -7.57
C VAL A 384 -15.70 -18.61 -6.74
N GLN A 385 -16.87 -18.89 -7.34
CA GLN A 385 -18.14 -18.84 -6.61
C GLN A 385 -18.18 -19.83 -5.44
N ALA A 386 -17.61 -21.01 -5.61
CA ALA A 386 -17.50 -22.00 -4.53
C ALA A 386 -16.62 -21.50 -3.38
N LYS A 387 -15.50 -20.83 -3.68
CA LYS A 387 -14.64 -20.19 -2.67
C LYS A 387 -15.36 -19.07 -1.91
N ILE A 388 -16.10 -18.23 -2.61
CA ILE A 388 -16.93 -17.19 -2.00
C ILE A 388 -17.97 -17.82 -1.07
N ASN A 389 -18.66 -18.89 -1.51
CA ASN A 389 -19.66 -19.56 -0.70
C ASN A 389 -19.06 -20.22 0.55
N GLU A 390 -17.85 -20.79 0.44
CA GLU A 390 -17.10 -21.33 1.58
C GLU A 390 -16.78 -20.24 2.59
N SER A 391 -16.25 -19.10 2.15
CA SER A 391 -15.97 -17.96 3.01
C SER A 391 -17.24 -17.41 3.66
N ASN A 392 -18.33 -17.27 2.90
CA ASN A 392 -19.61 -16.80 3.41
C ASN A 392 -20.16 -17.74 4.50
N ALA A 393 -20.02 -19.05 4.33
CA ALA A 393 -20.51 -20.03 5.32
C ALA A 393 -19.80 -19.89 6.68
N LEU A 394 -18.54 -19.46 6.70
CA LEU A 394 -17.78 -19.26 7.92
C LEU A 394 -18.20 -18.01 8.72
N ILE A 395 -18.73 -16.99 8.04
CA ILE A 395 -19.05 -15.69 8.65
C ILE A 395 -20.55 -15.36 8.65
N ASN A 396 -21.39 -16.20 8.04
CA ASN A 396 -22.80 -15.88 7.76
C ASN A 396 -23.59 -15.52 9.02
N ASP A 397 -23.40 -16.26 10.10
CA ASP A 397 -24.13 -16.02 11.36
C ASP A 397 -23.74 -14.68 11.97
N GLU A 398 -22.47 -14.31 11.90
CA GLU A 398 -21.99 -13.03 12.38
C GLU A 398 -22.43 -11.88 11.45
N ALA A 399 -22.24 -12.02 10.16
CA ALA A 399 -22.55 -11.01 9.15
C ALA A 399 -24.04 -10.62 9.15
N ASN A 400 -24.94 -11.60 9.23
CA ASN A 400 -26.37 -11.39 9.23
C ASN A 400 -26.95 -11.06 10.60
N GLN A 401 -26.13 -11.02 11.66
CA GLN A 401 -26.62 -10.69 12.98
C GLN A 401 -27.20 -9.26 12.98
N GLN A 402 -28.49 -9.14 13.25
CA GLN A 402 -29.12 -7.85 13.50
C GLN A 402 -28.50 -7.21 14.74
N ILE A 403 -27.98 -6.00 14.61
CA ILE A 403 -27.33 -5.25 15.69
C ILE A 403 -28.20 -4.11 16.22
N ALA A 404 -29.05 -3.51 15.37
CA ALA A 404 -29.96 -2.45 15.77
C ALA A 404 -31.07 -2.22 14.74
N THR A 405 -32.02 -1.35 15.10
CA THR A 405 -32.98 -0.74 14.18
C THR A 405 -32.87 0.78 14.30
N LEU A 406 -32.88 1.48 13.17
CA LEU A 406 -32.82 2.95 13.10
C LEU A 406 -34.20 3.51 12.77
N SER A 407 -34.58 4.64 13.39
CA SER A 407 -35.85 5.33 13.12
C SER A 407 -35.90 6.04 11.77
N GLY A 408 -34.74 6.19 11.10
CA GLY A 408 -34.56 6.83 9.81
C GLY A 408 -33.19 6.51 9.22
N SER A 409 -32.72 7.29 8.25
CA SER A 409 -31.41 7.11 7.63
C SER A 409 -30.34 7.98 8.29
N LEU A 410 -29.13 7.43 8.40
CA LEU A 410 -27.90 8.12 8.77
C LEU A 410 -26.98 8.12 7.54
N ASN A 411 -26.65 9.32 7.02
CA ASN A 411 -25.75 9.43 5.87
C ASN A 411 -24.29 9.17 6.26
N GLN A 412 -23.51 8.74 5.30
CA GLN A 412 -22.10 8.38 5.47
C GLN A 412 -21.19 9.55 5.88
N GLY A 413 -21.51 10.78 5.50
CA GLY A 413 -20.66 11.95 5.73
C GLY A 413 -20.82 12.58 7.12
N THR A 414 -21.97 12.43 7.77
CA THR A 414 -22.23 13.08 9.08
C THR A 414 -22.99 12.18 10.05
N GLY A 415 -24.08 11.54 9.62
CA GLY A 415 -24.96 10.78 10.51
C GLY A 415 -24.27 9.58 11.14
N VAL A 416 -23.68 8.72 10.31
CA VAL A 416 -22.94 7.54 10.78
C VAL A 416 -21.72 7.95 11.61
N PRO A 417 -20.83 8.87 11.15
CA PRO A 417 -19.68 9.29 11.96
C PRO A 417 -20.05 9.89 13.33
N ARG A 418 -21.18 10.60 13.44
CA ARG A 418 -21.66 11.13 14.73
C ARG A 418 -22.13 10.04 15.67
N LEU A 419 -22.80 9.00 15.14
CA LEU A 419 -23.15 7.80 15.91
C LEU A 419 -21.88 7.12 16.43
N VAL A 420 -20.86 6.97 15.58
CA VAL A 420 -19.56 6.41 15.94
C VAL A 420 -18.89 7.23 17.03
N CYS A 421 -18.83 8.56 16.89
CA CYS A 421 -18.25 9.44 17.91
C CYS A 421 -18.99 9.32 19.26
N HIS A 422 -20.33 9.17 19.25
CA HIS A 422 -21.11 8.93 20.46
C HIS A 422 -20.73 7.59 21.10
N ALA A 423 -20.66 6.53 20.32
CA ALA A 423 -20.23 5.21 20.80
C ALA A 423 -18.84 5.24 21.43
N ILE A 424 -17.88 5.91 20.75
CA ILE A 424 -16.51 6.11 21.26
C ILE A 424 -16.54 6.89 22.59
N ALA A 425 -17.32 7.95 22.70
CA ALA A 425 -17.42 8.77 23.91
C ALA A 425 -17.95 7.96 25.09
N GLU A 426 -19.02 7.18 24.91
CA GLU A 426 -19.57 6.33 25.94
C GLU A 426 -18.60 5.21 26.35
N TYR A 427 -17.89 4.63 25.38
CA TYR A 427 -16.89 3.62 25.69
C TYR A 427 -15.69 4.21 26.45
N ALA A 428 -15.17 5.36 26.05
CA ALA A 428 -14.07 6.04 26.76
C ALA A 428 -14.45 6.31 28.23
N LYS A 429 -15.69 6.76 28.47
CA LYS A 429 -16.24 6.97 29.84
C LYS A 429 -16.28 5.65 30.62
N THR A 430 -16.76 4.57 30.01
CA THR A 430 -16.81 3.23 30.64
C THR A 430 -15.40 2.72 30.95
N ALA A 431 -14.43 3.02 30.12
CA ALA A 431 -13.01 2.70 30.31
C ALA A 431 -12.31 3.62 31.34
N GLY A 432 -13.05 4.54 31.99
CA GLY A 432 -12.54 5.41 33.05
C GLY A 432 -11.87 6.70 32.57
N TYR A 433 -12.01 7.06 31.30
CA TYR A 433 -11.44 8.29 30.75
C TYR A 433 -12.48 9.42 30.72
N SER A 434 -12.07 10.59 31.21
CA SER A 434 -12.81 11.84 31.03
C SER A 434 -12.31 12.54 29.79
N ILE A 435 -13.15 12.65 28.76
CA ILE A 435 -12.82 13.31 27.50
C ILE A 435 -13.69 14.55 27.28
N ASP A 436 -13.21 15.50 26.52
CA ASP A 436 -13.96 16.69 26.09
C ASP A 436 -14.76 16.41 24.81
N VAL A 437 -14.17 15.67 23.86
CA VAL A 437 -14.77 15.38 22.55
C VAL A 437 -14.25 14.07 21.96
N ALA A 438 -15.13 13.32 21.30
CA ALA A 438 -14.76 12.22 20.40
C ALA A 438 -14.81 12.69 18.94
N ILE A 439 -13.87 12.24 18.11
CA ILE A 439 -13.68 12.67 16.71
C ILE A 439 -13.48 11.46 15.81
N CYS A 440 -14.18 11.45 14.67
CA CYS A 440 -14.07 10.40 13.65
C CYS A 440 -14.23 11.00 12.25
N ASN A 441 -13.64 10.35 11.24
CA ASN A 441 -13.80 10.69 9.83
C ASN A 441 -15.12 10.13 9.23
N ASN A 442 -15.35 10.38 7.95
CA ASN A 442 -16.52 9.91 7.22
C ASN A 442 -16.60 8.37 7.17
N ALA A 443 -17.83 7.86 7.21
CA ALA A 443 -18.10 6.45 6.93
C ALA A 443 -18.06 6.18 5.39
N ARG A 444 -18.04 4.91 5.02
CA ARG A 444 -18.01 4.49 3.61
C ARG A 444 -19.39 4.23 3.03
N SER A 445 -20.38 3.92 3.87
CA SER A 445 -21.78 3.80 3.46
C SER A 445 -22.73 4.40 4.50
N SER A 446 -23.99 4.65 4.08
CA SER A 446 -25.09 5.10 4.93
C SER A 446 -25.76 3.92 5.62
N LEU A 447 -26.38 4.15 6.78
CA LEU A 447 -27.13 3.13 7.52
C LEU A 447 -28.62 3.54 7.61
N SER A 448 -29.55 2.56 7.49
CA SER A 448 -31.00 2.82 7.64
C SER A 448 -31.78 1.55 8.00
N GLY A 449 -32.94 1.72 8.60
CA GLY A 449 -33.84 0.61 8.92
C GLY A 449 -33.22 -0.42 9.88
N THR A 450 -33.38 -1.70 9.57
CA THR A 450 -32.71 -2.79 10.29
C THR A 450 -31.26 -2.85 9.86
N VAL A 451 -30.33 -2.75 10.81
CA VAL A 451 -28.88 -2.77 10.57
C VAL A 451 -28.32 -4.10 11.02
N THR A 452 -27.67 -4.80 10.11
CA THR A 452 -26.89 -6.02 10.37
C THR A 452 -25.43 -5.68 10.65
N TYR A 453 -24.65 -6.67 11.10
CA TYR A 453 -23.21 -6.46 11.28
C TYR A 453 -22.49 -6.25 9.93
N SER A 454 -22.98 -6.88 8.85
CA SER A 454 -22.48 -6.64 7.49
C SER A 454 -22.67 -5.19 7.06
N ASP A 455 -23.87 -4.60 7.29
CA ASP A 455 -24.12 -3.20 6.97
C ASP A 455 -23.17 -2.26 7.73
N LEU A 456 -22.93 -2.57 9.03
CA LEU A 456 -21.97 -1.80 9.82
C LEU A 456 -20.54 -1.97 9.33
N TYR A 457 -20.19 -3.16 8.86
CA TYR A 457 -18.88 -3.46 8.28
C TYR A 457 -18.64 -2.64 7.01
N GLU A 458 -19.61 -2.58 6.10
CA GLU A 458 -19.53 -1.75 4.90
C GLU A 458 -19.43 -0.25 5.22
N ALA A 459 -20.11 0.19 6.28
CA ALA A 459 -20.04 1.58 6.72
C ALA A 459 -18.69 1.92 7.37
N LEU A 460 -18.11 0.99 8.13
CA LEU A 460 -16.90 1.16 8.95
C LEU A 460 -15.91 0.02 8.67
N PRO A 461 -15.36 -0.07 7.46
CA PRO A 461 -14.60 -1.26 7.05
C PRO A 461 -13.21 -1.36 7.68
N PHE A 462 -12.66 -0.28 8.25
CA PHE A 462 -11.32 -0.24 8.83
C PHE A 462 -11.28 -0.82 10.25
N ASP A 463 -10.11 -1.24 10.69
CA ASP A 463 -9.86 -1.71 12.06
C ASP A 463 -9.21 -0.61 12.92
N ASN A 464 -9.69 0.63 12.73
CA ASN A 464 -9.16 1.80 13.43
C ASN A 464 -9.29 1.69 14.95
N VAL A 465 -8.14 1.75 15.64
CA VAL A 465 -8.06 1.77 17.10
C VAL A 465 -8.33 3.17 17.64
N ILE A 466 -8.99 3.26 18.77
CA ILE A 466 -9.27 4.54 19.43
C ILE A 466 -8.14 4.89 20.39
N TYR A 467 -7.67 6.12 20.30
CA TYR A 467 -6.69 6.69 21.22
C TYR A 467 -7.28 7.83 22.04
N ILE A 468 -6.91 7.86 23.32
CA ILE A 468 -7.07 9.03 24.16
C ILE A 468 -5.80 9.87 24.01
N ALA A 469 -5.97 11.14 23.66
CA ALA A 469 -4.86 12.07 23.44
C ALA A 469 -5.19 13.44 24.02
N LYS A 470 -4.17 14.24 24.34
CA LYS A 470 -4.30 15.66 24.68
C LYS A 470 -3.84 16.50 23.50
N VAL A 471 -4.73 17.30 22.96
CA VAL A 471 -4.49 18.14 21.78
C VAL A 471 -4.86 19.58 22.03
N SER A 472 -4.23 20.49 21.30
CA SER A 472 -4.56 21.91 21.38
C SER A 472 -5.95 22.19 20.82
N GLY A 473 -6.63 23.19 21.36
CA GLY A 473 -7.91 23.62 20.79
C GLY A 473 -7.76 24.17 19.36
N ALA A 474 -6.56 24.62 18.98
CA ALA A 474 -6.27 25.04 17.61
C ALA A 474 -6.31 23.87 16.63
N ASP A 475 -5.75 22.70 17.00
CA ASP A 475 -5.82 21.50 16.15
C ASP A 475 -7.28 21.04 15.99
N ILE A 476 -8.04 21.00 17.10
CA ILE A 476 -9.47 20.62 17.05
C ILE A 476 -10.25 21.59 16.14
N TYR A 477 -10.02 22.90 16.28
CA TYR A 477 -10.69 23.91 15.47
C TYR A 477 -10.34 23.77 13.98
N ASN A 478 -9.05 23.60 13.66
CA ASN A 478 -8.60 23.45 12.29
C ASN A 478 -9.26 22.22 11.64
N GLU A 479 -9.27 21.09 12.33
CA GLU A 479 -9.77 19.83 11.79
C GLU A 479 -11.30 19.83 11.62
N LEU A 480 -12.04 20.37 12.58
CA LEU A 480 -13.50 20.30 12.58
C LEU A 480 -14.19 21.50 11.92
N VAL A 481 -13.53 22.66 11.84
CA VAL A 481 -14.16 23.90 11.38
C VAL A 481 -13.51 24.43 10.11
N LYS A 482 -12.19 24.49 10.05
CA LYS A 482 -11.46 25.11 8.94
C LYS A 482 -11.34 24.19 7.73
N TYR A 483 -11.02 22.92 7.96
CA TYR A 483 -10.75 21.97 6.89
C TYR A 483 -11.94 21.03 6.61
N SER A 484 -12.91 20.93 7.50
CA SER A 484 -14.17 20.19 7.43
C SER A 484 -14.13 18.84 6.69
N GLY A 485 -14.23 17.79 7.40
CA GLY A 485 -14.29 16.42 6.88
C GLY A 485 -14.51 15.42 7.99
N GLN A 486 -14.45 15.92 9.23
CA GLN A 486 -14.58 15.08 10.42
C GLN A 486 -15.88 15.38 11.16
N SER A 487 -16.37 14.38 11.87
CA SER A 487 -17.52 14.51 12.76
C SER A 487 -17.08 14.40 14.22
N MET A 488 -17.85 14.98 15.11
CA MET A 488 -17.57 14.96 16.53
C MET A 488 -18.78 14.61 17.39
N TRP A 489 -18.49 14.20 18.63
CA TRP A 489 -19.44 14.15 19.73
C TRP A 489 -18.82 14.77 20.97
N ARG A 490 -19.36 15.90 21.42
CA ARG A 490 -18.90 16.60 22.61
C ARG A 490 -19.47 15.95 23.86
N VAL A 491 -18.59 15.69 24.80
CA VAL A 491 -18.94 15.19 26.15
C VAL A 491 -18.95 16.34 27.15
N SER A 492 -17.94 17.18 27.10
CA SER A 492 -17.83 18.36 27.97
C SER A 492 -18.73 19.48 27.48
N THR A 493 -19.40 20.15 28.42
CA THR A 493 -20.17 21.40 28.19
C THR A 493 -19.24 22.61 28.05
N ALA A 494 -17.99 22.49 28.45
CA ALA A 494 -17.01 23.56 28.35
C ALA A 494 -16.77 23.93 26.86
N LYS A 495 -16.55 25.22 26.58
CA LYS A 495 -16.18 25.68 25.25
C LYS A 495 -14.78 25.20 24.92
N ILE A 496 -14.61 24.67 23.71
CA ILE A 496 -13.28 24.40 23.15
C ILE A 496 -12.83 25.69 22.47
N GLU A 497 -11.78 26.28 22.99
CA GLU A 497 -11.22 27.54 22.46
C GLU A 497 -10.18 27.24 21.36
N ASN A 498 -10.21 28.00 20.28
CA ASN A 498 -9.16 27.96 19.25
C ASN A 498 -7.86 28.57 19.82
N SER A 499 -7.10 27.74 20.51
CA SER A 499 -5.87 28.14 21.19
C SER A 499 -4.81 27.06 21.07
N SER A 500 -3.59 27.43 20.71
CA SER A 500 -2.44 26.53 20.65
C SER A 500 -1.84 26.17 22.02
N SER A 501 -2.21 26.93 23.06
CA SER A 501 -1.72 26.74 24.44
C SER A 501 -2.72 26.06 25.36
N LYS A 502 -4.00 25.96 24.96
CA LYS A 502 -5.06 25.33 25.75
C LYS A 502 -5.33 23.93 25.19
N TYR A 503 -5.14 22.93 26.03
CA TYR A 503 -5.25 21.51 25.66
C TYR A 503 -6.55 20.91 26.17
N TYR A 504 -7.08 19.99 25.37
CA TYR A 504 -8.30 19.21 25.63
C TYR A 504 -8.01 17.72 25.46
N THR A 505 -8.73 16.89 26.21
CA THR A 505 -8.64 15.44 26.10
C THR A 505 -9.62 14.96 25.03
N ILE A 506 -9.12 14.31 24.00
CA ILE A 506 -9.95 13.76 22.92
C ILE A 506 -9.89 12.23 22.89
N ALA A 507 -10.96 11.62 22.36
CA ALA A 507 -10.93 10.24 21.88
C ALA A 507 -11.01 10.26 20.35
N VAL A 508 -10.06 9.66 19.66
CA VAL A 508 -9.89 9.78 18.21
C VAL A 508 -9.35 8.48 17.63
N ILE A 509 -9.72 8.18 16.39
CA ILE A 509 -9.17 7.03 15.66
C ILE A 509 -7.68 7.24 15.34
N ASP A 510 -6.91 6.16 15.34
CA ASP A 510 -5.48 6.14 15.06
C ASP A 510 -5.12 6.78 13.71
N TYR A 511 -5.92 6.51 12.66
CA TYR A 511 -5.73 7.11 11.35
C TYR A 511 -5.64 8.65 11.41
N LEU A 512 -6.53 9.31 12.15
CA LEU A 512 -6.50 10.77 12.29
C LEU A 512 -5.38 11.25 13.22
N LEU A 513 -5.17 10.54 14.35
CA LEU A 513 -4.17 10.94 15.34
C LEU A 513 -2.74 10.88 14.75
N TYR A 514 -2.44 9.80 14.04
CA TYR A 514 -1.12 9.54 13.47
C TYR A 514 -1.00 9.95 12.00
N HIS A 515 -1.97 10.67 11.47
CA HIS A 515 -1.94 11.13 10.09
C HIS A 515 -0.69 11.97 9.81
N GLN A 516 0.03 11.60 8.76
CA GLN A 516 1.24 12.29 8.31
C GLN A 516 1.07 12.71 6.85
N ASN A 517 1.58 13.89 6.50
CA ASN A 517 1.72 14.29 5.10
C ASN A 517 2.87 13.51 4.41
N SER A 518 3.07 13.71 3.10
CA SER A 518 4.14 13.07 2.32
C SER A 518 5.55 13.38 2.85
N SER A 519 5.73 14.52 3.54
CA SER A 519 6.96 14.87 4.25
C SER A 519 7.08 14.20 5.63
N ARG A 520 6.15 13.31 5.99
CA ARG A 520 6.09 12.57 7.25
C ARG A 520 6.05 13.44 8.50
N ASN A 521 5.38 14.57 8.41
CA ASN A 521 5.03 15.41 9.54
C ASN A 521 3.56 15.19 9.92
N TYR A 522 3.29 15.11 11.22
CA TYR A 522 1.91 15.05 11.71
C TYR A 522 1.17 16.33 11.34
N ASN A 523 0.01 16.23 10.68
CA ASN A 523 -0.70 17.39 10.16
C ASN A 523 -2.08 17.65 10.77
N TYR A 524 -2.77 16.67 11.37
CA TYR A 524 -4.07 16.90 12.01
C TYR A 524 -3.91 17.28 13.48
N PHE A 525 -3.48 16.36 14.31
CA PHE A 525 -3.36 16.54 15.74
C PHE A 525 -1.90 16.60 16.20
N ALA A 526 -1.07 17.39 15.51
CA ALA A 526 0.36 17.51 15.78
C ALA A 526 0.71 17.90 17.21
N SER A 527 -0.16 18.65 17.89
CA SER A 527 0.02 19.03 19.29
C SER A 527 -0.07 17.86 20.26
N ALA A 528 -0.69 16.73 19.89
CA ALA A 528 -0.73 15.53 20.72
C ALA A 528 0.67 15.06 21.12
N PHE A 529 1.63 15.17 20.22
CA PHE A 529 3.02 14.74 20.40
C PHE A 529 3.91 15.79 21.10
N LYS A 530 3.34 16.95 21.48
CA LYS A 530 4.01 18.05 22.17
C LYS A 530 3.40 18.33 23.56
N SER A 531 2.29 17.67 23.89
CA SER A 531 1.51 17.95 25.11
C SER A 531 2.15 17.43 26.40
N GLY A 532 3.18 16.57 26.30
CA GLY A 532 3.73 15.82 27.43
C GLY A 532 2.85 14.65 27.90
N PHE A 533 1.71 14.42 27.26
CA PHE A 533 0.85 13.27 27.45
C PHE A 533 1.08 12.26 26.33
N THR A 534 1.43 11.03 26.65
CA THR A 534 1.54 9.96 25.66
C THR A 534 0.14 9.46 25.30
N PRO A 535 -0.25 9.47 24.01
CA PRO A 535 -1.53 8.91 23.58
C PRO A 535 -1.70 7.45 24.04
N VAL A 536 -2.89 7.09 24.52
CA VAL A 536 -3.20 5.77 25.07
C VAL A 536 -4.28 5.11 24.24
N ALA A 537 -3.99 3.91 23.71
CA ALA A 537 -4.98 3.11 22.99
C ALA A 537 -6.08 2.61 23.94
N LEU A 538 -7.34 2.69 23.51
CA LEU A 538 -8.45 2.05 24.22
C LEU A 538 -8.47 0.56 23.88
N THR A 539 -8.45 -0.27 24.93
CA THR A 539 -8.45 -1.73 24.82
C THR A 539 -9.63 -2.32 25.59
N LYS A 540 -10.03 -3.53 25.24
CA LYS A 540 -11.04 -4.30 25.95
C LYS A 540 -10.47 -5.65 26.35
N ALA A 541 -10.58 -6.04 27.60
CA ALA A 541 -10.09 -7.32 28.11
C ALA A 541 -10.69 -8.50 27.31
N GLY A 542 -9.84 -9.43 26.87
CA GLY A 542 -10.23 -10.59 26.08
C GLY A 542 -10.53 -10.30 24.59
N VAL A 543 -10.19 -9.11 24.09
CA VAL A 543 -10.30 -8.73 22.68
C VAL A 543 -8.94 -8.22 22.22
N ASP A 544 -8.29 -8.92 21.29
CA ASP A 544 -6.94 -8.57 20.83
C ASP A 544 -6.89 -7.19 20.18
N LEU A 545 -7.90 -6.86 19.37
CA LEU A 545 -8.01 -5.55 18.71
C LEU A 545 -9.44 -5.02 18.85
N TYR A 546 -9.65 -4.07 19.79
CA TYR A 546 -10.95 -3.45 20.01
C TYR A 546 -11.04 -2.11 19.30
N HIS A 547 -11.41 -2.18 18.02
CA HIS A 547 -11.47 -1.05 17.11
C HIS A 547 -12.85 -0.38 17.07
N TYR A 548 -12.95 0.76 16.40
CA TYR A 548 -14.14 1.63 16.39
C TYR A 548 -15.42 0.94 15.90
N ARG A 549 -15.35 -0.01 14.96
CA ARG A 549 -16.50 -0.79 14.48
C ARG A 549 -17.08 -1.69 15.58
N LEU A 550 -16.22 -2.39 16.34
CA LEU A 550 -16.67 -3.22 17.47
C LEU A 550 -17.26 -2.37 18.60
N ILE A 551 -16.66 -1.21 18.89
CA ILE A 551 -17.19 -0.24 19.85
C ILE A 551 -18.59 0.22 19.42
N THR A 552 -18.75 0.57 18.13
CA THR A 552 -20.04 1.01 17.57
C THR A 552 -21.08 -0.10 17.59
N ARG A 553 -20.70 -1.33 17.19
CA ARG A 553 -21.56 -2.52 17.28
C ARG A 553 -22.08 -2.75 18.69
N ASP A 554 -21.18 -2.77 19.66
CA ASP A 554 -21.52 -3.04 21.06
C ASP A 554 -22.40 -1.91 21.63
N PHE A 555 -22.12 -0.66 21.26
CA PHE A 555 -22.95 0.49 21.61
C PHE A 555 -24.37 0.36 21.02
N MET A 556 -24.49 0.04 19.72
CA MET A 556 -25.78 -0.11 19.04
C MET A 556 -26.61 -1.25 19.66
N LYS A 557 -25.98 -2.39 19.95
CA LYS A 557 -26.64 -3.52 20.63
C LYS A 557 -27.13 -3.20 22.04
N ALA A 558 -26.42 -2.32 22.75
CA ALA A 558 -26.80 -1.90 24.11
C ALA A 558 -28.02 -0.95 24.12
N GLN A 559 -28.39 -0.34 22.97
CA GLN A 559 -29.57 0.48 22.87
C GLN A 559 -30.83 -0.40 22.88
N LEU A 560 -31.70 -0.16 23.86
CA LEU A 560 -32.98 -0.87 23.91
C LEU A 560 -33.95 -0.25 22.91
N GLY A 561 -34.38 -1.02 21.91
CA GLY A 561 -35.36 -0.58 20.90
C GLY A 561 -34.73 0.10 19.69
N THR A 562 -35.46 1.04 19.09
CA THR A 562 -35.07 1.75 17.88
C THR A 562 -34.18 2.96 18.20
N ILE A 563 -33.01 3.05 17.58
CA ILE A 563 -32.11 4.19 17.72
C ILE A 563 -32.72 5.40 17.01
N ASN A 564 -32.91 6.49 17.75
CA ASN A 564 -33.45 7.74 17.23
C ASN A 564 -32.37 8.47 16.39
N THR A 565 -32.53 8.46 15.08
CA THR A 565 -31.59 9.08 14.12
C THR A 565 -31.56 10.59 14.21
N SER A 566 -32.60 11.25 14.75
CA SER A 566 -32.61 12.71 14.91
C SER A 566 -31.50 13.25 15.81
N LEU A 567 -30.94 12.41 16.69
CA LEU A 567 -29.78 12.75 17.52
C LEU A 567 -28.50 12.99 16.67
N TYR A 568 -28.41 12.39 15.49
CA TYR A 568 -27.22 12.37 14.65
C TYR A 568 -27.41 13.17 13.34
N THR A 569 -28.64 13.54 13.01
CA THR A 569 -28.97 14.37 11.86
C THR A 569 -29.09 15.84 12.27
N GLY A 570 -28.75 16.77 11.41
CA GLY A 570 -28.75 18.20 11.73
C GLY A 570 -27.64 18.60 12.73
N THR A 571 -27.75 19.78 13.33
CA THR A 571 -26.84 20.30 14.36
C THR A 571 -27.52 20.31 15.72
N ASN A 572 -26.87 19.73 16.73
CA ASN A 572 -27.30 19.76 18.11
C ASN A 572 -26.12 20.16 19.04
N ASN A 573 -26.33 20.25 20.36
CA ASN A 573 -25.29 20.66 21.30
C ASN A 573 -24.03 19.83 21.27
N HIS A 574 -24.11 18.55 20.84
CA HIS A 574 -22.97 17.65 20.77
C HIS A 574 -22.23 17.71 19.42
N THR A 575 -22.91 18.08 18.34
CA THR A 575 -22.37 18.08 16.99
C THR A 575 -22.22 19.49 16.40
N ASP A 576 -22.58 20.53 17.15
CA ASP A 576 -22.52 21.91 16.71
C ASP A 576 -21.11 22.48 16.78
N THR A 577 -20.43 22.56 15.63
CA THR A 577 -19.08 23.12 15.53
C THR A 577 -19.02 24.62 15.81
N SER A 578 -20.14 25.35 15.74
CA SER A 578 -20.19 26.76 16.12
C SER A 578 -19.96 26.99 17.62
N LYS A 579 -20.06 25.91 18.42
CA LYS A 579 -19.66 25.92 19.84
C LYS A 579 -18.14 25.82 20.04
N LEU A 580 -17.38 25.61 19.00
CA LEU A 580 -15.94 25.75 19.00
C LEU A 580 -15.64 27.24 18.77
N THR A 581 -15.29 27.95 19.81
CA THR A 581 -15.11 29.41 19.73
C THR A 581 -13.68 29.77 19.39
N GLN A 582 -13.50 30.77 18.49
CA GLN A 582 -12.21 31.45 18.38
C GLN A 582 -11.88 32.07 19.75
N ALA A 583 -10.62 31.96 20.14
CA ALA A 583 -10.15 32.74 21.28
C ALA A 583 -10.38 34.23 20.96
N VAL A 584 -11.19 34.88 21.77
CA VAL A 584 -11.33 36.33 21.70
C VAL A 584 -9.99 36.88 22.19
N THR A 585 -9.18 37.37 21.26
CA THR A 585 -8.04 38.24 21.59
C THR A 585 -8.61 39.54 22.11
N PHE A 586 -8.45 39.79 23.39
CA PHE A 586 -8.67 41.10 23.98
C PHE A 586 -7.47 42.00 23.71
#